data_be11329d5c3b1a46dbfc572c7673c04b
#
_entry.id   be11329d5c3b1a46dbfc572c7673c04b
#
_cell.length_a   1.000
_cell.length_b   1.000
_cell.length_c   1.000
_cell.angle_alpha   90.00
_cell.angle_beta   90.00
_cell.angle_gamma   90.00
#
_symmetry.space_group_name_H-M   'P 1'
#
loop_
_entity.id
_entity.type
_entity.pdbx_description
1 polymer ?
#
loop_
_entity_poly.entity_id
_entity_poly.type
_entity_poly.pdbx_seq_one_letter_code
_entity_poly.pdbx_strand_id
1 'polypeptide(L)'
;AVRYGTMRENVLGLEVVLANGNIFKTGGRSKKSAAGYDLTKLIVGSEGTLGLITQLTLKLQGIPESISAAICSFPTVNDAVQTVIQTIQMGIPIARMELVDSQTIEACNEYFKENMLVSPHLFLEFHGSENSVKEQSETVSEIATNFSGSNFEWSSKSEQRNKLWKNRHNA
;
A
#
# COMPACT_ATOMS: atom_id res chain seq x y z
N ALA A 1 2.06 -0.58 -0.29
CA ALA A 1 3.16 -1.56 -0.27
C ALA A 1 2.69 -3.02 -0.22
N VAL A 2 1.44 -3.30 0.21
CA VAL A 2 0.95 -4.67 0.44
C VAL A 2 1.11 -5.56 -0.80
N ARG A 3 0.56 -5.15 -1.95
CA ARG A 3 0.62 -5.93 -3.19
C ARG A 3 1.92 -5.76 -3.96
N TYR A 4 2.42 -4.55 -4.02
CA TYR A 4 3.51 -4.19 -4.95
C TYR A 4 4.88 -4.13 -4.28
N GLY A 5 4.97 -4.31 -2.98
CA GLY A 5 6.19 -4.17 -2.21
C GLY A 5 6.64 -2.71 -2.03
N THR A 6 7.79 -2.52 -1.43
CA THR A 6 8.44 -1.23 -1.24
C THR A 6 9.43 -0.93 -2.37
N MET A 7 10.17 0.16 -2.27
CA MET A 7 11.24 0.48 -3.23
C MET A 7 12.29 -0.62 -3.27
N ARG A 8 12.61 -1.25 -2.13
CA ARG A 8 13.60 -2.34 -2.05
C ARG A 8 13.26 -3.53 -2.95
N GLU A 9 11.98 -3.88 -3.09
CA GLU A 9 11.51 -4.98 -3.95
C GLU A 9 11.41 -4.56 -5.42
N ASN A 10 11.29 -3.27 -5.70
CA ASN A 10 11.02 -2.74 -7.03
C ASN A 10 12.24 -2.14 -7.73
N VAL A 11 13.38 -1.97 -7.03
CA VAL A 11 14.64 -1.58 -7.65
C VAL A 11 15.36 -2.83 -8.14
N LEU A 12 15.60 -2.92 -9.46
CA LEU A 12 16.30 -4.03 -10.11
C LEU A 12 17.81 -3.78 -10.26
N GLY A 13 18.22 -2.53 -10.33
CA GLY A 13 19.62 -2.17 -10.49
C GLY A 13 19.87 -0.69 -10.21
N LEU A 14 21.09 -0.37 -9.89
CA LEU A 14 21.56 0.97 -9.54
C LEU A 14 22.87 1.32 -10.27
N GLU A 15 23.09 2.60 -10.49
CA GLU A 15 24.42 3.19 -10.64
C GLU A 15 24.70 4.02 -9.39
N VAL A 16 25.86 3.81 -8.80
CA VAL A 16 26.23 4.40 -7.49
C VAL A 16 27.62 5.00 -7.56
N VAL A 17 27.76 6.22 -7.03
CA VAL A 17 29.06 6.89 -6.81
C VAL A 17 29.46 6.70 -5.34
N LEU A 18 30.61 6.10 -5.10
CA LEU A 18 31.18 5.90 -3.78
C LEU A 18 31.88 7.18 -3.25
N ALA A 19 32.18 7.21 -1.97
CA ALA A 19 32.88 8.35 -1.32
C ALA A 19 34.26 8.66 -1.93
N ASN A 20 34.92 7.69 -2.56
CA ASN A 20 36.17 7.86 -3.26
C ASN A 20 36.02 8.31 -4.73
N GLY A 21 34.78 8.57 -5.19
CA GLY A 21 34.47 8.98 -6.54
C GLY A 21 34.33 7.84 -7.56
N ASN A 22 34.57 6.59 -7.15
CA ASN A 22 34.39 5.45 -8.03
C ASN A 22 32.90 5.20 -8.32
N ILE A 23 32.61 4.88 -9.59
CA ILE A 23 31.24 4.55 -10.04
C ILE A 23 31.17 3.06 -10.28
N PHE A 24 30.09 2.43 -9.79
CA PHE A 24 29.79 1.03 -10.09
C PHE A 24 28.31 0.83 -10.33
N LYS A 25 27.96 -0.26 -11.01
CA LYS A 25 26.57 -0.66 -11.29
C LYS A 25 26.25 -1.95 -10.54
N THR A 26 25.04 -2.00 -9.99
CA THR A 26 24.52 -3.21 -9.34
C THR A 26 23.34 -3.75 -10.11
N GLY A 27 23.09 -5.06 -10.02
CA GLY A 27 21.91 -5.70 -10.62
C GLY A 27 21.83 -5.51 -12.13
N GLY A 28 20.63 -5.45 -12.65
CA GLY A 28 20.33 -5.32 -14.07
C GLY A 28 18.84 -5.49 -14.36
N ARG A 29 18.48 -5.69 -15.63
CA ARG A 29 17.07 -5.89 -16.03
C ARG A 29 16.49 -7.24 -15.61
N SER A 30 17.34 -8.19 -15.20
CA SER A 30 16.88 -9.51 -14.79
C SER A 30 16.13 -9.42 -13.46
N LYS A 31 14.95 -10.02 -13.43
CA LYS A 31 14.10 -10.11 -12.22
C LYS A 31 14.69 -11.05 -11.16
N LYS A 32 15.59 -11.97 -11.56
CA LYS A 32 16.16 -13.01 -10.72
C LYS A 32 17.65 -13.15 -10.99
N SER A 33 18.45 -13.18 -9.94
CA SER A 33 19.86 -13.55 -9.99
C SER A 33 20.19 -14.37 -8.74
N ALA A 34 21.02 -15.41 -8.92
CA ALA A 34 21.58 -16.23 -7.85
C ALA A 34 23.11 -16.03 -7.72
N ALA A 35 23.68 -15.03 -8.42
CA ALA A 35 25.11 -14.79 -8.46
C ALA A 35 25.54 -13.74 -7.43
N GLY A 36 26.25 -14.16 -6.39
CA GLY A 36 26.87 -13.29 -5.39
C GLY A 36 25.89 -12.57 -4.45
N TYR A 37 26.39 -11.54 -3.79
CA TYR A 37 25.59 -10.69 -2.90
C TYR A 37 24.68 -9.74 -3.67
N ASP A 38 23.48 -9.48 -3.12
CA ASP A 38 22.56 -8.49 -3.65
C ASP A 38 22.95 -7.07 -3.19
N LEU A 39 23.92 -6.46 -3.91
CA LEU A 39 24.38 -5.11 -3.63
C LEU A 39 23.28 -4.05 -3.89
N THR A 40 22.32 -4.32 -4.78
CA THR A 40 21.18 -3.46 -5.00
C THR A 40 20.38 -3.26 -3.72
N LYS A 41 20.03 -4.38 -3.06
CA LYS A 41 19.27 -4.34 -1.80
C LYS A 41 20.08 -3.85 -0.60
N LEU A 42 21.40 -3.90 -0.67
CA LEU A 42 22.28 -3.30 0.33
C LEU A 42 22.25 -1.78 0.26
N ILE A 43 22.29 -1.22 -0.95
CA ILE A 43 22.34 0.23 -1.17
C ILE A 43 20.96 0.88 -1.00
N VAL A 44 19.87 0.23 -1.44
CA VAL A 44 18.52 0.77 -1.27
C VAL A 44 18.17 0.85 0.22
N GLY A 45 17.86 2.07 0.69
CA GLY A 45 17.60 2.36 2.10
C GLY A 45 18.83 2.77 2.90
N SER A 46 20.00 2.92 2.26
CA SER A 46 21.23 3.40 2.92
C SER A 46 21.23 4.90 3.20
N GLU A 47 20.28 5.66 2.67
CA GLU A 47 20.13 7.12 2.86
C GLU A 47 21.42 7.90 2.58
N GLY A 48 22.16 7.47 1.55
CA GLY A 48 23.43 8.11 1.14
C GLY A 48 24.66 7.70 1.95
N THR A 49 24.53 6.87 2.99
CA THR A 49 25.67 6.46 3.84
C THR A 49 26.67 5.54 3.13
N LEU A 50 26.22 4.78 2.13
CA LEU A 50 27.05 3.86 1.35
C LEU A 50 27.46 4.41 -0.02
N GLY A 51 26.83 5.46 -0.49
CA GLY A 51 27.10 6.10 -1.77
C GLY A 51 25.93 6.90 -2.29
N LEU A 52 26.16 7.67 -3.35
CA LEU A 52 25.16 8.48 -4.02
C LEU A 52 24.58 7.72 -5.21
N ILE A 53 23.27 7.46 -5.21
CA ILE A 53 22.57 6.81 -6.32
C ILE A 53 22.34 7.82 -7.44
N THR A 54 22.85 7.55 -8.63
CA THR A 54 22.75 8.43 -9.80
C THR A 54 21.79 7.88 -10.88
N GLN A 55 21.56 6.55 -10.90
CA GLN A 55 20.63 5.92 -11.84
C GLN A 55 19.90 4.76 -11.18
N LEU A 56 18.59 4.62 -11.52
CA LEU A 56 17.71 3.57 -11.06
C LEU A 56 17.19 2.75 -12.25
N THR A 57 17.20 1.43 -12.12
CA THR A 57 16.41 0.53 -12.95
C THR A 57 15.26 0.00 -12.13
N LEU A 58 14.02 0.35 -12.50
CA LEU A 58 12.82 0.00 -11.74
C LEU A 58 12.03 -1.13 -12.43
N LYS A 59 11.46 -2.00 -11.62
CA LYS A 59 10.42 -2.93 -12.05
C LYS A 59 9.11 -2.16 -12.19
N LEU A 60 8.52 -2.21 -13.39
CA LEU A 60 7.22 -1.62 -13.66
C LEU A 60 6.11 -2.66 -13.46
N GLN A 61 4.96 -2.20 -13.01
CA GLN A 61 3.72 -2.96 -12.94
C GLN A 61 2.77 -2.50 -14.04
N GLY A 62 1.93 -3.41 -14.54
CA GLY A 62 0.86 -3.04 -15.46
C GLY A 62 -0.17 -2.12 -14.77
N ILE A 63 -0.73 -1.20 -15.52
CA ILE A 63 -1.84 -0.37 -15.05
C ILE A 63 -3.07 -1.28 -14.94
N PRO A 64 -3.73 -1.35 -13.77
CA PRO A 64 -4.92 -2.18 -13.62
C PRO A 64 -6.08 -1.63 -14.45
N GLU A 65 -6.89 -2.53 -15.00
CA GLU A 65 -8.09 -2.19 -15.77
C GLU A 65 -9.11 -1.44 -14.90
N SER A 66 -9.28 -1.90 -13.67
CA SER A 66 -10.20 -1.30 -12.70
C SER A 66 -9.51 -1.10 -11.35
N ILE A 67 -9.86 0.01 -10.71
CA ILE A 67 -9.44 0.36 -9.35
C ILE A 67 -10.68 0.73 -8.57
N SER A 68 -10.85 0.15 -7.37
CA SER A 68 -11.84 0.64 -6.42
C SER A 68 -11.23 0.89 -5.06
N ALA A 69 -11.84 1.78 -4.29
CA ALA A 69 -11.49 2.02 -2.90
C ALA A 69 -12.67 1.73 -1.99
N ALA A 70 -12.40 1.33 -0.78
CA ALA A 70 -13.40 1.14 0.25
C ALA A 70 -12.93 1.70 1.60
N ILE A 71 -13.90 2.00 2.45
CA ILE A 71 -13.68 2.36 3.85
C ILE A 71 -14.59 1.50 4.71
N CYS A 72 -14.11 1.11 5.89
CA CYS A 72 -14.90 0.38 6.87
C CYS A 72 -14.53 0.83 8.28
N SER A 73 -15.54 1.06 9.12
CA SER A 73 -15.36 1.43 10.53
C SER A 73 -15.45 0.20 11.44
N PHE A 74 -14.72 0.24 12.56
CA PHE A 74 -14.66 -0.87 13.52
C PHE A 74 -14.86 -0.38 14.95
N PRO A 75 -15.43 -1.22 15.85
CA PRO A 75 -15.54 -0.87 17.27
C PRO A 75 -14.17 -0.75 17.95
N THR A 76 -13.21 -1.60 17.59
CA THR A 76 -11.87 -1.64 18.19
C THR A 76 -10.78 -1.75 17.13
N VAL A 77 -9.56 -1.32 17.49
CA VAL A 77 -8.36 -1.54 16.66
C VAL A 77 -8.11 -3.02 16.44
N ASN A 78 -8.39 -3.87 17.44
CA ASN A 78 -8.21 -5.32 17.32
C ASN A 78 -9.08 -5.90 16.21
N ASP A 79 -10.34 -5.51 16.12
CA ASP A 79 -11.26 -6.00 15.08
C ASP A 79 -10.79 -5.63 13.68
N ALA A 80 -10.33 -4.38 13.51
CA ALA A 80 -9.71 -3.93 12.28
C ALA A 80 -8.46 -4.75 11.93
N VAL A 81 -7.57 -5.00 12.89
CA VAL A 81 -6.35 -5.80 12.72
C VAL A 81 -6.67 -7.25 12.35
N GLN A 82 -7.67 -7.88 12.99
CA GLN A 82 -8.10 -9.24 12.64
C GLN A 82 -8.63 -9.32 11.19
N THR A 83 -9.37 -8.30 10.75
CA THR A 83 -9.79 -8.18 9.35
C THR A 83 -8.58 -8.13 8.40
N VAL A 84 -7.55 -7.35 8.73
CA VAL A 84 -6.30 -7.28 7.94
C VAL A 84 -5.62 -8.65 7.87
N ILE A 85 -5.43 -9.30 9.02
CA ILE A 85 -4.77 -10.60 9.13
C ILE A 85 -5.50 -11.64 8.27
N GLN A 86 -6.81 -11.76 8.42
CA GLN A 86 -7.58 -12.74 7.66
C GLN A 86 -7.58 -12.44 6.16
N THR A 87 -7.69 -11.19 5.75
CA THR A 87 -7.60 -10.78 4.34
C THR A 87 -6.28 -11.23 3.71
N ILE A 88 -5.16 -11.02 4.42
CA ILE A 88 -3.83 -11.41 3.94
C ILE A 88 -3.67 -12.94 3.94
N GLN A 89 -4.12 -13.63 4.98
CA GLN A 89 -4.03 -15.09 5.09
C GLN A 89 -4.84 -15.83 4.02
N MET A 90 -5.97 -15.27 3.61
CA MET A 90 -6.76 -15.78 2.50
C MET A 90 -6.14 -15.52 1.12
N GLY A 91 -5.01 -14.81 1.06
CA GLY A 91 -4.31 -14.53 -0.20
C GLY A 91 -5.03 -13.52 -1.10
N ILE A 92 -5.93 -12.70 -0.55
CA ILE A 92 -6.62 -11.68 -1.34
C ILE A 92 -5.60 -10.65 -1.83
N PRO A 93 -5.49 -10.42 -3.15
CA PRO A 93 -4.44 -9.57 -3.72
C PRO A 93 -4.78 -8.07 -3.57
N ILE A 94 -5.06 -7.65 -2.33
CA ILE A 94 -5.40 -6.26 -2.03
C ILE A 94 -4.24 -5.32 -2.35
N ALA A 95 -4.52 -4.21 -3.02
CA ALA A 95 -3.49 -3.29 -3.47
C ALA A 95 -2.95 -2.41 -2.35
N ARG A 96 -3.85 -1.90 -1.51
CA ARG A 96 -3.54 -1.03 -0.39
C ARG A 96 -4.48 -1.32 0.77
N MET A 97 -3.95 -1.27 1.99
CA MET A 97 -4.71 -1.42 3.22
C MET A 97 -4.04 -0.57 4.30
N GLU A 98 -4.78 0.38 4.86
CA GLU A 98 -4.28 1.31 5.85
C GLU A 98 -5.24 1.42 7.02
N LEU A 99 -4.72 1.25 8.22
CA LEU A 99 -5.46 1.41 9.48
C LEU A 99 -5.26 2.85 9.99
N VAL A 100 -6.36 3.48 10.36
CA VAL A 100 -6.37 4.80 11.00
C VAL A 100 -7.12 4.65 12.32
N ASP A 101 -6.53 5.10 13.40
CA ASP A 101 -7.14 5.02 14.74
C ASP A 101 -8.18 6.14 14.96
N SER A 102 -8.92 6.04 16.07
CA SER A 102 -9.96 6.99 16.41
C SER A 102 -9.45 8.41 16.67
N GLN A 103 -8.24 8.55 17.22
CA GLN A 103 -7.65 9.88 17.50
C GLN A 103 -7.29 10.59 16.21
N THR A 104 -6.72 9.88 15.25
CA THR A 104 -6.42 10.42 13.92
C THR A 104 -7.69 10.78 13.16
N ILE A 105 -8.77 9.97 13.26
CA ILE A 105 -10.07 10.32 12.66
C ILE A 105 -10.65 11.59 13.28
N GLU A 106 -10.57 11.76 14.60
CA GLU A 106 -11.02 12.96 15.29
C GLU A 106 -10.27 14.20 14.82
N ALA A 107 -8.94 14.13 14.75
CA ALA A 107 -8.10 15.21 14.22
C ALA A 107 -8.44 15.55 12.76
N CYS A 108 -8.68 14.53 11.92
CA CYS A 108 -9.12 14.73 10.53
C CYS A 108 -10.48 15.45 10.45
N ASN A 109 -11.44 15.04 11.27
CA ASN A 109 -12.75 15.67 11.34
C ASN A 109 -12.65 17.16 11.71
N GLU A 110 -11.83 17.49 12.70
CA GLU A 110 -11.62 18.88 13.13
C GLU A 110 -10.94 19.72 12.04
N TYR A 111 -9.89 19.21 11.42
CA TYR A 111 -9.10 19.96 10.45
C TYR A 111 -9.82 20.14 9.11
N PHE A 112 -10.40 19.05 8.57
CA PHE A 112 -11.03 19.04 7.25
C PHE A 112 -12.53 19.36 7.28
N LYS A 113 -13.12 19.56 8.49
CA LYS A 113 -14.56 19.74 8.68
C LYS A 113 -15.38 18.58 8.11
N GLU A 114 -14.84 17.37 8.23
CA GLU A 114 -15.52 16.13 7.89
C GLU A 114 -16.33 15.63 9.10
N ASN A 115 -17.19 14.64 8.88
CA ASN A 115 -18.04 14.09 9.94
C ASN A 115 -18.00 12.56 9.91
N MET A 116 -16.77 12.00 9.93
CA MET A 116 -16.57 10.55 10.01
C MET A 116 -16.84 10.08 11.45
N LEU A 117 -17.36 8.87 11.57
CA LEU A 117 -17.52 8.22 12.88
C LEU A 117 -16.15 8.16 13.60
N VAL A 118 -16.08 8.68 14.83
CA VAL A 118 -14.83 8.65 15.64
C VAL A 118 -14.62 7.21 16.16
N SER A 119 -13.99 6.39 15.34
CA SER A 119 -13.66 4.98 15.60
C SER A 119 -12.49 4.55 14.70
N PRO A 120 -11.84 3.40 14.94
CA PRO A 120 -10.86 2.85 14.01
C PRO A 120 -11.45 2.59 12.63
N HIS A 121 -10.71 2.93 11.57
CA HIS A 121 -11.12 2.72 10.18
C HIS A 121 -10.05 1.96 9.39
N LEU A 122 -10.48 1.13 8.46
CA LEU A 122 -9.65 0.60 7.38
C LEU A 122 -9.97 1.33 6.08
N PHE A 123 -8.92 1.82 5.43
CA PHE A 123 -8.95 2.35 4.07
C PHE A 123 -8.34 1.30 3.15
N LEU A 124 -9.08 0.90 2.13
CA LEU A 124 -8.79 -0.25 1.28
C LEU A 124 -8.76 0.18 -0.19
N GLU A 125 -7.88 -0.45 -1.00
CA GLU A 125 -7.86 -0.25 -2.44
C GLU A 125 -7.65 -1.59 -3.15
N PHE A 126 -8.46 -1.85 -4.16
CA PHE A 126 -8.47 -3.08 -4.93
C PHE A 126 -8.10 -2.79 -6.38
N HIS A 127 -7.24 -3.64 -6.97
CA HIS A 127 -6.77 -3.53 -8.35
C HIS A 127 -7.01 -4.83 -9.10
N GLY A 128 -7.49 -4.75 -10.34
CA GLY A 128 -7.70 -5.93 -11.20
C GLY A 128 -8.59 -5.64 -12.40
N SER A 129 -9.26 -6.67 -12.91
CA SER A 129 -10.40 -6.51 -13.80
C SER A 129 -11.65 -6.09 -13.00
N GLU A 130 -12.68 -5.60 -13.65
CA GLU A 130 -13.93 -5.19 -12.99
C GLU A 130 -14.51 -6.30 -12.11
N ASN A 131 -14.58 -7.54 -12.63
CA ASN A 131 -15.08 -8.68 -11.86
C ASN A 131 -14.19 -9.02 -10.67
N SER A 132 -12.86 -9.01 -10.86
CA SER A 132 -11.92 -9.31 -9.78
C SER A 132 -11.96 -8.28 -8.65
N VAL A 133 -12.11 -7.00 -8.98
CA VAL A 133 -12.22 -5.92 -8.00
C VAL A 133 -13.51 -6.04 -7.20
N LYS A 134 -14.61 -6.41 -7.85
CA LYS A 134 -15.89 -6.67 -7.19
C LYS A 134 -15.79 -7.85 -6.24
N GLU A 135 -15.30 -9.00 -6.70
CA GLU A 135 -15.11 -10.20 -5.88
C GLU A 135 -14.21 -9.94 -4.65
N GLN A 136 -13.07 -9.25 -4.84
CA GLN A 136 -12.20 -8.87 -3.75
C GLN A 136 -12.92 -8.00 -2.71
N SER A 137 -13.68 -6.99 -3.15
CA SER A 137 -14.39 -6.08 -2.25
C SER A 137 -15.51 -6.78 -1.48
N GLU A 138 -16.27 -7.67 -2.13
CA GLU A 138 -17.31 -8.47 -1.49
C GLU A 138 -16.71 -9.40 -0.43
N THR A 139 -15.65 -10.13 -0.75
CA THR A 139 -14.98 -11.03 0.19
C THR A 139 -14.42 -10.27 1.40
N VAL A 140 -13.78 -9.13 1.18
CA VAL A 140 -13.24 -8.31 2.29
C VAL A 140 -14.37 -7.71 3.14
N SER A 141 -15.50 -7.34 2.53
CA SER A 141 -16.68 -6.88 3.26
C SER A 141 -17.25 -7.95 4.18
N GLU A 142 -17.33 -9.22 3.72
CA GLU A 142 -17.74 -10.35 4.54
C GLU A 142 -16.77 -10.59 5.70
N ILE A 143 -15.46 -10.55 5.46
CA ILE A 143 -14.44 -10.67 6.51
C ILE A 143 -14.61 -9.55 7.54
N ALA A 144 -14.76 -8.29 7.09
CA ALA A 144 -14.95 -7.16 7.97
C ALA A 144 -16.20 -7.32 8.86
N THR A 145 -17.30 -7.79 8.27
CA THR A 145 -18.55 -8.05 8.99
C THR A 145 -18.37 -9.11 10.09
N ASN A 146 -17.58 -10.15 9.85
CA ASN A 146 -17.27 -11.18 10.86
C ASN A 146 -16.50 -10.62 12.06
N PHE A 147 -15.79 -9.50 11.89
CA PHE A 147 -15.08 -8.77 12.95
C PHE A 147 -15.77 -7.45 13.31
N SER A 148 -17.10 -7.43 13.28
CA SER A 148 -17.92 -6.29 13.70
C SER A 148 -17.68 -5.00 12.91
N GLY A 149 -17.10 -5.10 11.71
CA GLY A 149 -16.95 -3.97 10.77
C GLY A 149 -18.32 -3.47 10.32
N SER A 150 -18.44 -2.17 10.20
CA SER A 150 -19.67 -1.49 9.79
C SER A 150 -19.37 -0.37 8.79
N ASN A 151 -20.42 0.12 8.12
CA ASN A 151 -20.28 1.21 7.13
C ASN A 151 -19.24 0.88 6.04
N PHE A 152 -19.30 -0.34 5.49
CA PHE A 152 -18.44 -0.70 4.37
C PHE A 152 -18.92 0.00 3.11
N GLU A 153 -18.29 1.13 2.80
CA GLU A 153 -18.57 1.92 1.61
C GLU A 153 -17.48 1.67 0.58
N TRP A 154 -17.84 1.28 -0.64
CA TRP A 154 -16.89 1.12 -1.73
C TRP A 154 -17.31 1.88 -2.99
N SER A 155 -16.34 2.31 -3.78
CA SER A 155 -16.57 2.97 -5.06
C SER A 155 -15.44 2.73 -6.06
N SER A 156 -15.84 2.49 -7.32
CA SER A 156 -14.93 2.48 -8.47
C SER A 156 -14.83 3.85 -9.16
N LYS A 157 -15.75 4.79 -8.87
CA LYS A 157 -15.73 6.14 -9.47
C LYS A 157 -14.54 6.94 -8.95
N SER A 158 -13.74 7.49 -9.86
CA SER A 158 -12.49 8.20 -9.53
C SER A 158 -12.68 9.36 -8.54
N GLU A 159 -13.77 10.13 -8.68
CA GLU A 159 -14.07 11.24 -7.77
C GLU A 159 -14.33 10.78 -6.33
N GLN A 160 -15.15 9.75 -6.17
CA GLN A 160 -15.47 9.20 -4.85
C GLN A 160 -14.24 8.53 -4.23
N ARG A 161 -13.47 7.77 -5.03
CA ARG A 161 -12.21 7.18 -4.61
C ARG A 161 -11.21 8.22 -4.15
N ASN A 162 -11.04 9.30 -4.92
CA ASN A 162 -10.15 10.40 -4.56
C ASN A 162 -10.62 11.10 -3.27
N LYS A 163 -11.93 11.23 -3.05
CA LYS A 163 -12.49 11.76 -1.81
C LYS A 163 -12.12 10.88 -0.61
N LEU A 164 -12.28 9.55 -0.71
CA LEU A 164 -11.91 8.61 0.35
C LEU A 164 -10.41 8.73 0.71
N TRP A 165 -9.53 8.79 -0.30
CA TRP A 165 -8.10 8.90 -0.09
C TRP A 165 -7.62 10.29 0.34
N LYS A 166 -8.33 11.36 -0.03
CA LYS A 166 -7.98 12.72 0.39
C LYS A 166 -7.97 12.85 1.90
N ASN A 167 -8.96 12.28 2.57
CA ASN A 167 -9.06 12.29 4.03
C ASN A 167 -7.87 11.58 4.68
N ARG A 168 -7.31 10.56 4.02
CA ARG A 168 -6.14 9.81 4.50
C ARG A 168 -4.80 10.51 4.20
N HIS A 169 -4.64 11.12 3.02
CA HIS A 169 -3.36 11.75 2.63
C HIS A 169 -3.02 13.00 3.45
N ASN A 170 -3.99 13.56 4.08
CA ASN A 170 -3.86 14.79 4.87
C ASN A 170 -3.85 14.51 6.39
N ALA A 171 -3.95 13.24 6.82
CA ALA A 171 -3.78 12.76 8.18
C ALA A 171 -2.34 12.33 8.43
#